data_4f8dacf0a4531c21bac7e7980d4d28a3
#
_entry.id   4f8dacf0a4531c21bac7e7980d4d28a3
#
_cell.length_a   1.000
_cell.length_b   1.000
_cell.length_c   1.000
_cell.angle_alpha   90.00
_cell.angle_beta   90.00
_cell.angle_gamma   90.00
#
_symmetry.space_group_name_H-M   'P 1'
#
loop_
_entity.id
_entity.type
_entity.pdbx_description
1 polymer ?
#
loop_
_entity_poly.entity_id
_entity_poly.type
_entity_poly.pdbx_seq_one_letter_code
_entity_poly.pdbx_strand_id
1 'polypeptide(L)'
;MSQKKILYLLSGLLIFINCNNFSNENQEIKNDYPIQSINIRDVNLTDNFWLPLIQKIQKKTIRYAIDKCKEEGRIDNFLIAGGKMEGKVKGFMPFDDSDVYKIIEGASY
;
A
#
# COMPACT_ATOMS: atom_id res chain seq x y z
N MET A 1 -22.77 29.27 -36.49
CA MET A 1 -21.83 28.88 -35.37
C MET A 1 -20.47 29.43 -35.75
N SER A 2 -19.81 30.22 -34.85
CA SER A 2 -18.55 30.92 -35.21
C SER A 2 -17.43 29.91 -35.45
N GLN A 3 -16.63 30.15 -36.50
CA GLN A 3 -15.45 29.33 -36.88
C GLN A 3 -14.53 29.06 -35.66
N LYS A 4 -14.40 30.01 -34.76
CA LYS A 4 -13.61 29.87 -33.54
C LYS A 4 -14.16 28.79 -32.56
N LYS A 5 -15.49 28.63 -32.46
CA LYS A 5 -16.11 27.59 -31.62
C LYS A 5 -15.90 26.18 -32.16
N ILE A 6 -15.83 26.03 -33.49
CA ILE A 6 -15.53 24.74 -34.13
C ILE A 6 -14.07 24.35 -33.88
N LEU A 7 -13.14 25.32 -33.89
CA LEU A 7 -11.72 25.07 -33.65
C LEU A 7 -11.47 24.59 -32.22
N TYR A 8 -12.16 25.17 -31.22
CA TYR A 8 -12.04 24.72 -29.84
C TYR A 8 -12.67 23.33 -29.59
N LEU A 9 -13.75 22.99 -30.28
CA LEU A 9 -14.35 21.67 -30.22
C LEU A 9 -13.43 20.60 -30.83
N LEU A 10 -12.77 20.90 -31.93
CA LEU A 10 -11.78 20.00 -32.56
C LEU A 10 -10.52 19.85 -31.72
N SER A 11 -10.02 20.92 -31.05
CA SER A 11 -8.86 20.81 -30.15
C SER A 11 -9.16 20.03 -28.88
N GLY A 12 -10.37 20.16 -28.33
CA GLY A 12 -10.82 19.37 -27.18
C GLY A 12 -10.95 17.88 -27.49
N LEU A 13 -11.38 17.52 -28.69
CA LEU A 13 -11.53 16.12 -29.11
C LEU A 13 -10.18 15.42 -29.33
N LEU A 14 -9.14 16.15 -29.75
CA LEU A 14 -7.78 15.61 -29.93
C LEU A 14 -7.09 15.27 -28.61
N ILE A 15 -7.45 15.91 -27.49
CA ILE A 15 -6.86 15.64 -26.17
C ILE A 15 -7.36 14.31 -25.61
N PHE A 16 -8.57 13.87 -25.96
CA PHE A 16 -9.13 12.60 -25.47
C PHE A 16 -8.64 11.36 -26.23
N ILE A 17 -8.03 11.51 -27.40
CA ILE A 17 -7.55 10.38 -28.21
C ILE A 17 -6.20 9.85 -27.72
N ASN A 18 -5.44 10.63 -26.94
CA ASN A 18 -4.12 10.21 -26.46
C ASN A 18 -4.11 9.38 -25.16
N CYS A 19 -5.27 9.11 -24.54
CA CYS A 19 -5.31 8.32 -23.30
C CYS A 19 -5.51 6.81 -23.50
N ASN A 20 -5.62 6.31 -24.73
CA ASN A 20 -5.94 4.89 -24.96
C ASN A 20 -4.77 4.02 -25.43
N ASN A 21 -3.55 4.52 -25.43
CA ASN A 21 -2.37 3.68 -25.68
C ASN A 21 -1.64 3.36 -24.37
N PHE A 22 -2.37 2.87 -23.36
CA PHE A 22 -1.75 2.02 -22.36
C PHE A 22 -1.67 0.62 -22.99
N SER A 23 -0.69 0.46 -23.88
CA SER A 23 -0.27 -0.86 -24.31
C SER A 23 0.20 -1.59 -23.04
N ASN A 24 -0.52 -2.64 -22.66
CA ASN A 24 0.03 -3.70 -21.83
C ASN A 24 1.18 -4.33 -22.63
N GLU A 25 2.30 -3.64 -22.73
CA GLU A 25 3.56 -4.34 -22.92
C GLU A 25 3.70 -5.22 -21.67
N ASN A 26 3.37 -6.49 -21.83
CA ASN A 26 3.95 -7.53 -20.99
C ASN A 26 5.46 -7.38 -21.17
N GLN A 27 6.08 -6.47 -20.40
CA GLN A 27 7.51 -6.50 -20.20
C GLN A 27 7.76 -7.88 -19.58
N GLU A 28 8.20 -8.83 -20.41
CA GLU A 28 8.93 -9.98 -19.88
C GLU A 28 10.03 -9.38 -19.02
N ILE A 29 9.80 -9.40 -17.72
CA ILE A 29 10.84 -9.06 -16.75
C ILE A 29 11.90 -10.12 -17.00
N LYS A 30 12.92 -9.78 -17.80
CA LYS A 30 14.08 -10.62 -18.03
C LYS A 30 14.78 -10.71 -16.69
N ASN A 31 14.40 -11.72 -15.92
CA ASN A 31 14.97 -11.95 -14.60
C ASN A 31 16.46 -12.20 -14.80
N ASP A 32 17.26 -11.25 -14.38
CA ASP A 32 18.73 -11.30 -14.35
C ASP A 32 19.26 -12.34 -13.36
N TYR A 33 18.36 -12.91 -12.57
CA TYR A 33 18.68 -13.86 -11.51
C TYR A 33 18.05 -15.24 -11.81
N PRO A 34 18.79 -16.34 -11.65
CA PRO A 34 18.32 -17.69 -12.00
C PRO A 34 17.17 -18.19 -11.12
N ILE A 35 16.95 -17.57 -9.97
CA ILE A 35 15.85 -17.90 -9.05
C ILE A 35 14.71 -16.91 -9.28
N GLN A 36 13.53 -17.42 -9.59
CA GLN A 36 12.33 -16.60 -9.75
C GLN A 36 11.50 -16.62 -8.47
N SER A 37 10.97 -15.47 -8.08
CA SER A 37 10.04 -15.38 -6.96
C SER A 37 8.71 -16.05 -7.32
N ILE A 38 8.19 -16.84 -6.41
CA ILE A 38 6.84 -17.41 -6.51
C ILE A 38 5.87 -16.41 -5.88
N ASN A 39 4.67 -16.29 -6.46
CA ASN A 39 3.62 -15.51 -5.84
C ASN A 39 3.25 -16.12 -4.48
N ILE A 40 3.23 -15.31 -3.43
CA ILE A 40 2.93 -15.77 -2.08
C ILE A 40 1.58 -16.48 -1.96
N ARG A 41 0.63 -16.14 -2.84
CA ARG A 41 -0.69 -16.78 -2.88
C ARG A 41 -0.67 -18.21 -3.37
N ASP A 42 0.41 -18.60 -4.06
CA ASP A 42 0.61 -19.96 -4.56
C ASP A 42 1.39 -20.83 -3.57
N VAL A 43 1.83 -20.24 -2.44
CA VAL A 43 2.54 -20.96 -1.38
C VAL A 43 1.56 -21.48 -0.35
N ASN A 44 1.54 -22.81 -0.17
CA ASN A 44 0.68 -23.47 0.80
C ASN A 44 1.54 -24.15 1.88
N LEU A 45 1.45 -23.68 3.10
CA LEU A 45 2.18 -24.25 4.23
C LEU A 45 1.39 -25.41 4.83
N THR A 46 2.02 -26.58 4.89
CA THR A 46 1.40 -27.81 5.41
C THR A 46 2.20 -28.42 6.57
N ASP A 47 3.27 -27.77 7.00
CA ASP A 47 4.13 -28.27 8.05
C ASP A 47 3.61 -28.00 9.46
N ASN A 48 4.16 -28.72 10.44
CA ASN A 48 3.73 -28.63 11.83
C ASN A 48 4.47 -27.53 12.64
N PHE A 49 5.41 -26.81 12.03
CA PHE A 49 6.15 -25.76 12.70
C PHE A 49 5.74 -24.36 12.20
N TRP A 50 5.85 -24.10 10.90
CA TRP A 50 5.58 -22.78 10.36
C TRP A 50 4.10 -22.46 10.28
N LEU A 51 3.26 -23.42 9.89
CA LEU A 51 1.83 -23.19 9.78
C LEU A 51 1.19 -22.73 11.10
N PRO A 52 1.42 -23.39 12.26
CA PRO A 52 0.89 -22.93 13.54
C PRO A 52 1.43 -21.55 13.94
N LEU A 53 2.69 -21.25 13.63
CA LEU A 53 3.32 -19.96 13.93
C LEU A 53 2.65 -18.83 13.14
N ILE A 54 2.47 -19.00 11.83
CA ILE A 54 1.80 -18.02 10.97
C ILE A 54 0.36 -17.81 11.40
N GLN A 55 -0.37 -18.89 11.70
CA GLN A 55 -1.73 -18.76 12.22
C GLN A 55 -1.80 -17.99 13.56
N LYS A 56 -0.81 -18.15 14.42
CA LYS A 56 -0.70 -17.37 15.66
C LYS A 56 -0.41 -15.90 15.38
N ILE A 57 0.47 -15.61 14.43
CA ILE A 57 0.78 -14.24 14.00
C ILE A 57 -0.49 -13.57 13.47
N GLN A 58 -1.18 -14.20 12.53
CA GLN A 58 -2.42 -13.67 11.94
C GLN A 58 -3.51 -13.41 12.98
N LYS A 59 -3.76 -14.39 13.85
CA LYS A 59 -4.90 -14.32 14.78
C LYS A 59 -4.63 -13.49 16.04
N LYS A 60 -3.37 -13.38 16.49
CA LYS A 60 -3.02 -12.76 17.78
C LYS A 60 -2.00 -11.64 17.66
N THR A 61 -0.85 -11.89 16.99
CA THR A 61 0.28 -10.95 17.05
C THR A 61 -0.02 -9.65 16.32
N ILE A 62 -0.63 -9.71 15.13
CA ILE A 62 -1.01 -8.52 14.35
C ILE A 62 -1.98 -7.67 15.16
N ARG A 63 -3.01 -8.27 15.75
CA ARG A 63 -3.97 -7.55 16.57
C ARG A 63 -3.32 -6.88 17.77
N TYR A 64 -2.48 -7.63 18.50
CA TYR A 64 -1.74 -7.09 19.62
C TYR A 64 -0.84 -5.91 19.23
N ALA A 65 -0.15 -6.01 18.10
CA ALA A 65 0.71 -4.94 17.61
C ALA A 65 -0.09 -3.67 17.25
N ILE A 66 -1.25 -3.82 16.61
CA ILE A 66 -2.15 -2.69 16.33
C ILE A 66 -2.63 -2.03 17.63
N ASP A 67 -3.05 -2.84 18.61
CA ASP A 67 -3.53 -2.31 19.88
C ASP A 67 -2.40 -1.58 20.63
N LYS A 68 -1.16 -2.08 20.58
CA LYS A 68 0.02 -1.37 21.12
C LYS A 68 0.29 -0.05 20.42
N CYS A 69 0.21 0.01 19.09
CA CYS A 69 0.34 1.28 18.36
C CYS A 69 -0.71 2.31 18.77
N LYS A 70 -1.93 1.87 19.08
CA LYS A 70 -2.98 2.75 19.63
C LYS A 70 -2.65 3.23 21.04
N GLU A 71 -2.28 2.32 21.94
CA GLU A 71 -1.91 2.64 23.32
C GLU A 71 -0.78 3.67 23.38
N GLU A 72 0.25 3.52 22.53
CA GLU A 72 1.39 4.41 22.45
C GLU A 72 1.10 5.72 21.69
N GLY A 73 -0.12 5.89 21.18
CA GLY A 73 -0.52 7.10 20.45
C GLY A 73 0.04 7.24 19.04
N ARG A 74 0.61 6.18 18.47
CA ARG A 74 1.20 6.22 17.12
C ARG A 74 0.16 6.45 16.03
N ILE A 75 -1.03 5.86 16.19
CA ILE A 75 -2.15 6.09 15.26
C ILE A 75 -2.70 7.50 15.45
N ASP A 76 -2.78 7.99 16.69
CA ASP A 76 -3.24 9.35 16.97
C ASP A 76 -2.34 10.38 16.30
N ASN A 77 -1.03 10.14 16.22
CA ASN A 77 -0.09 11.04 15.55
C ASN A 77 -0.46 11.27 14.08
N PHE A 78 -0.91 10.23 13.36
CA PHE A 78 -1.40 10.39 11.98
C PHE A 78 -2.69 11.17 11.92
N LEU A 79 -3.61 10.97 12.87
CA LEU A 79 -4.87 11.71 12.95
C LEU A 79 -4.62 13.19 13.23
N ILE A 80 -3.69 13.51 14.13
CA ILE A 80 -3.28 14.87 14.46
C ILE A 80 -2.61 15.53 13.24
N ALA A 81 -1.65 14.86 12.62
CA ALA A 81 -0.97 15.35 11.43
C ALA A 81 -1.93 15.59 10.25
N GLY A 82 -2.95 14.74 10.12
CA GLY A 82 -4.01 14.86 9.11
C GLY A 82 -5.13 15.83 9.47
N GLY A 83 -5.05 16.56 10.59
CA GLY A 83 -6.09 17.50 11.05
C GLY A 83 -7.42 16.82 11.41
N LYS A 84 -7.39 15.53 11.75
CA LYS A 84 -8.57 14.74 12.16
C LYS A 84 -8.72 14.62 13.68
N MET A 85 -7.70 15.01 14.41
CA MET A 85 -7.67 15.01 15.88
C MET A 85 -6.89 16.22 16.36
N GLU A 86 -7.36 16.87 17.42
CA GLU A 86 -6.61 17.91 18.12
C GLU A 86 -5.59 17.29 19.08
N GLY A 87 -4.42 17.90 19.22
CA GLY A 87 -3.40 17.45 20.16
C GLY A 87 -1.99 17.74 19.68
N LYS A 88 -1.03 17.19 20.40
CA LYS A 88 0.39 17.21 20.05
C LYS A 88 0.85 15.81 19.70
N VAL A 89 1.63 15.70 18.64
CA VAL A 89 2.30 14.46 18.27
C VAL A 89 3.15 13.95 19.44
N LYS A 90 3.05 12.66 19.73
CA LYS A 90 3.74 11.97 20.83
C LYS A 90 4.78 11.03 20.24
N GLY A 91 5.87 10.83 20.96
CA GLY A 91 6.91 9.87 20.60
C GLY A 91 8.21 10.22 21.31
N PHE A 92 9.03 9.22 21.53
CA PHE A 92 10.36 9.37 22.09
C PHE A 92 11.41 9.50 20.97
N MET A 93 11.24 8.74 19.90
CA MET A 93 12.16 8.72 18.75
C MET A 93 11.46 9.27 17.50
N PRO A 94 12.20 9.91 16.58
CA PRO A 94 11.63 10.50 15.36
C PRO A 94 11.05 9.46 14.38
N PHE A 95 11.34 8.19 14.57
CA PHE A 95 10.90 7.07 13.71
C PHE A 95 9.80 6.21 14.38
N ASP A 96 9.30 6.59 15.54
CA ASP A 96 8.31 5.80 16.28
C ASP A 96 7.07 5.47 15.48
N ASP A 97 6.57 6.41 14.67
CA ASP A 97 5.36 6.22 13.86
C ASP A 97 5.56 5.22 12.70
N SER A 98 6.82 4.90 12.38
CA SER A 98 7.13 3.90 11.35
C SER A 98 6.63 2.49 11.72
N ASP A 99 6.37 2.23 13.00
CA ASP A 99 5.84 0.95 13.45
C ASP A 99 4.45 0.65 12.86
N VAL A 100 3.64 1.68 12.63
CA VAL A 100 2.34 1.52 11.94
C VAL A 100 2.51 0.99 10.52
N TYR A 101 3.49 1.50 9.77
CA TYR A 101 3.77 1.03 8.41
C TYR A 101 4.26 -0.42 8.39
N LYS A 102 5.15 -0.79 9.32
CA LYS A 102 5.67 -2.17 9.46
C LYS A 102 4.55 -3.16 9.73
N ILE A 103 3.58 -2.77 10.58
CA ILE A 103 2.44 -3.62 10.91
C ILE A 103 1.51 -3.76 9.69
N ILE A 104 1.24 -2.67 8.97
CA ILE A 104 0.42 -2.70 7.75
C ILE A 104 1.09 -3.60 6.70
N GLU A 105 2.39 -3.44 6.48
CA GLU A 105 3.14 -4.29 5.56
C GLU A 105 3.05 -5.75 5.96
N GLY A 106 3.42 -6.10 7.20
CA GLY A 106 3.37 -7.48 7.69
C GLY A 106 1.97 -8.10 7.70
N ALA A 107 0.91 -7.29 7.84
CA ALA A 107 -0.47 -7.76 7.79
C ALA A 107 -0.99 -7.93 6.35
N SER A 108 -0.29 -7.42 5.35
CA SER A 108 -0.66 -7.50 3.93
C SER A 108 -0.26 -8.84 3.28
N TYR A 109 0.66 -9.56 3.89
CA TYR A 109 1.11 -10.88 3.47
C TYR A 109 0.21 -11.98 4.04
#